data_07a43d3f7eb616d6ae6c2d631f98da8a
#
_entry.id   07a43d3f7eb616d6ae6c2d631f98da8a
#
_cell.length_a   1.000
_cell.length_b   1.000
_cell.length_c   1.000
_cell.angle_alpha   90.00
_cell.angle_beta   90.00
_cell.angle_gamma   90.00
#
_symmetry.space_group_name_H-M   'P 1'
#
loop_
_entity.id
_entity.type
_entity.pdbx_description
1 polymer ?
#
loop_
_entity_poly.entity_id
_entity_poly.type
_entity_poly.pdbx_seq_one_letter_code
_entity_poly.pdbx_strand_id
1 'polypeptide(L)'
;GTQVTSVSSGGNVTFDNTAPTVNTAAIASSNAVTTLAKVGDVVTVSIVSAEDLYSISSLTVNSQSVDVAQVTKTSATQWSFTYTMTSSDTEGNLDYGFTANDLTGNSSALTYSSSLTFDRTAPTLSAVSISSNNTVNTLAKVGDAITVTFTSSEEIQDPPTATIGGTSATVSGSGTSWSATRTLTSSDANGVIAFAIDFLDLASNAGTQVTSSTDGSTVTLDQTPPTLTAVAISSNNSATSLAKVNDNVTISFTADENIQDPPVVTIGGVSATV
;
A
#
# COMPACT_ATOMS: atom_id res chain seq x y z
N GLY A 1 32.46 -71.64 37.21
CA GLY A 1 32.11 -70.26 37.59
C GLY A 1 30.60 -70.12 37.64
N THR A 2 30.10 -69.51 38.72
CA THR A 2 28.67 -69.19 38.87
C THR A 2 28.32 -68.06 37.91
N GLN A 3 27.26 -68.23 37.14
CA GLN A 3 26.75 -67.22 36.23
C GLN A 3 26.22 -66.04 37.07
N VAL A 4 26.69 -64.82 36.84
CA VAL A 4 26.17 -63.60 37.48
C VAL A 4 24.98 -63.14 36.66
N THR A 5 23.77 -63.21 37.23
CA THR A 5 22.49 -62.84 36.59
C THR A 5 21.96 -61.51 37.06
N SER A 6 22.66 -60.77 37.91
CA SER A 6 22.28 -59.43 38.38
C SER A 6 23.53 -58.54 38.57
N VAL A 7 23.39 -57.23 38.31
CA VAL A 7 24.44 -56.24 38.58
C VAL A 7 24.46 -55.88 40.06
N SER A 8 25.63 -55.81 40.65
CA SER A 8 25.82 -55.46 42.07
C SER A 8 25.95 -53.93 42.29
N SER A 9 26.17 -53.17 41.28
CA SER A 9 26.18 -51.69 41.28
C SER A 9 25.97 -51.14 39.87
N GLY A 10 25.20 -50.06 39.71
CA GLY A 10 24.86 -49.46 38.43
C GLY A 10 23.39 -49.59 38.12
N GLY A 11 22.84 -48.63 37.39
CA GLY A 11 21.46 -48.63 36.95
C GLY A 11 21.17 -49.59 35.82
N ASN A 12 19.93 -49.77 35.46
CA ASN A 12 19.51 -50.51 34.28
C ASN A 12 19.99 -49.79 33.01
N VAL A 13 20.47 -50.54 32.05
CA VAL A 13 20.72 -50.06 30.68
C VAL A 13 19.49 -50.36 29.83
N THR A 14 18.86 -49.31 29.30
CA THR A 14 17.75 -49.43 28.37
C THR A 14 18.29 -49.40 26.94
N PHE A 15 17.88 -50.34 26.15
CA PHE A 15 18.17 -50.34 24.70
C PHE A 15 17.02 -49.61 23.98
N ASP A 16 17.37 -48.59 23.20
CA ASP A 16 16.44 -47.86 22.37
C ASP A 16 16.96 -47.80 20.93
N ASN A 17 16.17 -48.19 19.98
CA ASN A 17 16.45 -48.20 18.54
C ASN A 17 15.32 -47.47 17.77
N THR A 18 14.48 -46.70 18.41
CA THR A 18 13.33 -46.01 17.86
C THR A 18 13.72 -44.53 17.59
N ALA A 19 13.52 -44.09 16.36
CA ALA A 19 13.74 -42.66 16.05
C ALA A 19 12.71 -41.76 16.73
N PRO A 20 13.09 -40.58 17.17
CA PRO A 20 12.18 -39.67 17.87
C PRO A 20 11.03 -39.20 16.96
N THR A 21 9.86 -39.02 17.58
CA THR A 21 8.68 -38.49 16.92
C THR A 21 8.36 -37.07 17.42
N VAL A 22 7.75 -36.26 16.55
CA VAL A 22 7.36 -34.87 16.83
C VAL A 22 5.83 -34.76 16.92
N ASN A 23 5.34 -34.26 18.03
CA ASN A 23 3.91 -34.05 18.27
C ASN A 23 3.39 -32.86 17.48
N THR A 24 4.14 -31.75 17.49
CA THR A 24 3.81 -30.52 16.74
C THR A 24 5.08 -29.85 16.24
N ALA A 25 5.00 -29.33 15.02
CA ALA A 25 5.93 -28.38 14.46
C ALA A 25 5.15 -27.26 13.78
N ALA A 26 5.47 -26.02 14.08
CA ALA A 26 4.77 -24.86 13.54
C ALA A 26 5.76 -23.74 13.23
N ILE A 27 5.49 -22.97 12.20
CA ILE A 27 6.24 -21.77 11.82
C ILE A 27 5.36 -20.52 12.00
N ALA A 28 5.95 -19.43 12.50
CA ALA A 28 5.27 -18.15 12.67
C ALA A 28 6.21 -17.02 12.25
N SER A 29 5.65 -15.90 11.79
CA SER A 29 6.37 -14.70 11.39
C SER A 29 6.26 -13.59 12.45
N SER A 30 7.27 -12.72 12.51
CA SER A 30 7.21 -11.45 13.27
C SER A 30 6.43 -10.36 12.56
N ASN A 31 5.92 -10.60 11.34
CA ASN A 31 5.10 -9.65 10.59
C ASN A 31 3.80 -9.35 11.35
N ALA A 32 3.26 -8.13 11.17
CA ALA A 32 1.97 -7.74 11.77
C ALA A 32 0.81 -8.65 11.29
N VAL A 33 0.88 -9.11 10.03
CA VAL A 33 0.02 -10.17 9.49
C VAL A 33 0.75 -11.49 9.61
N THR A 34 0.44 -12.27 10.63
CA THR A 34 1.19 -13.47 11.04
C THR A 34 1.24 -14.60 10.01
N THR A 35 0.44 -14.53 8.95
CA THR A 35 0.46 -15.45 7.80
C THR A 35 1.37 -14.98 6.67
N LEU A 36 2.00 -13.80 6.81
CA LEU A 36 2.91 -13.20 5.86
C LEU A 36 4.29 -12.96 6.47
N ALA A 37 5.29 -12.87 5.63
CA ALA A 37 6.64 -12.43 5.97
C ALA A 37 7.21 -11.62 4.82
N LYS A 38 8.05 -10.62 5.12
CA LYS A 38 8.82 -9.83 4.15
C LYS A 38 10.30 -9.86 4.50
N VAL A 39 11.12 -9.22 3.68
CA VAL A 39 12.56 -9.07 3.95
C VAL A 39 12.78 -8.38 5.30
N GLY A 40 13.60 -9.00 6.15
CA GLY A 40 13.91 -8.54 7.50
C GLY A 40 13.01 -9.10 8.59
N ASP A 41 11.88 -9.73 8.25
CA ASP A 41 11.06 -10.43 9.25
C ASP A 41 11.76 -11.68 9.76
N VAL A 42 11.55 -11.97 11.04
CA VAL A 42 12.05 -13.18 11.69
C VAL A 42 10.94 -14.23 11.68
N VAL A 43 11.22 -15.38 11.08
CA VAL A 43 10.37 -16.54 11.20
C VAL A 43 10.90 -17.47 12.30
N THR A 44 10.00 -18.00 13.11
CA THR A 44 10.31 -18.90 14.24
C THR A 44 9.64 -20.24 14.02
N VAL A 45 10.44 -21.30 13.98
CA VAL A 45 9.94 -22.68 13.99
C VAL A 45 9.93 -23.17 15.43
N SER A 46 8.75 -23.59 15.90
CA SER A 46 8.52 -24.16 17.24
C SER A 46 8.23 -25.65 17.14
N ILE A 47 8.88 -26.45 17.98
CA ILE A 47 8.86 -27.92 17.92
C ILE A 47 8.50 -28.46 19.31
N VAL A 48 7.56 -29.40 19.35
CA VAL A 48 7.26 -30.20 20.56
C VAL A 48 7.41 -31.68 20.20
N SER A 49 8.40 -32.34 20.77
CA SER A 49 8.66 -33.76 20.57
C SER A 49 7.81 -34.63 21.52
N ALA A 50 7.62 -35.87 21.16
CA ALA A 50 6.93 -36.87 21.99
C ALA A 50 7.83 -37.39 23.11
N GLU A 51 9.14 -37.25 22.98
CA GLU A 51 10.16 -37.71 23.90
C GLU A 51 11.27 -36.68 24.04
N ASP A 52 12.19 -36.91 25.01
CA ASP A 52 13.31 -36.03 25.26
C ASP A 52 14.32 -36.07 24.10
N LEU A 53 14.65 -34.91 23.54
CA LEU A 53 15.66 -34.78 22.50
C LEU A 53 17.01 -34.35 23.09
N TYR A 54 18.06 -34.93 22.53
CA TYR A 54 19.44 -34.50 22.75
C TYR A 54 19.69 -33.19 21.97
N SER A 55 19.33 -33.16 20.68
CA SER A 55 19.56 -32.00 19.83
C SER A 55 18.58 -31.97 18.63
N ILE A 56 18.47 -30.79 17.99
CA ILE A 56 17.98 -30.66 16.63
C ILE A 56 19.11 -30.15 15.73
N SER A 57 19.14 -30.61 14.47
CA SER A 57 20.19 -30.31 13.50
C SER A 57 19.62 -30.24 12.07
N SER A 58 20.46 -29.97 11.08
CA SER A 58 20.06 -29.88 9.65
C SER A 58 18.84 -28.97 9.44
N LEU A 59 18.89 -27.80 10.08
CA LEU A 59 17.78 -26.85 10.09
C LEU A 59 17.65 -26.15 8.75
N THR A 60 16.42 -26.06 8.24
CA THR A 60 16.13 -25.35 6.99
C THR A 60 14.86 -24.51 7.12
N VAL A 61 14.84 -23.33 6.45
CA VAL A 61 13.68 -22.52 6.17
C VAL A 61 13.77 -22.08 4.70
N ASN A 62 12.72 -22.24 3.92
CA ASN A 62 12.68 -21.86 2.50
C ASN A 62 13.88 -22.43 1.72
N SER A 63 14.24 -23.70 2.00
CA SER A 63 15.42 -24.40 1.46
C SER A 63 16.79 -23.79 1.85
N GLN A 64 16.81 -22.72 2.67
CA GLN A 64 18.06 -22.15 3.20
C GLN A 64 18.47 -22.85 4.49
N SER A 65 19.76 -23.12 4.63
CA SER A 65 20.32 -23.69 5.87
C SER A 65 20.30 -22.65 6.99
N VAL A 66 19.86 -23.09 8.17
CA VAL A 66 19.86 -22.26 9.39
C VAL A 66 20.99 -22.70 10.31
N ASP A 67 21.74 -21.74 10.86
CA ASP A 67 22.81 -22.02 11.81
C ASP A 67 22.21 -22.58 13.11
N VAL A 68 22.86 -23.62 13.66
CA VAL A 68 22.49 -24.21 14.96
C VAL A 68 22.61 -23.22 16.13
N ALA A 69 23.35 -22.13 15.97
CA ALA A 69 23.39 -21.04 16.93
C ALA A 69 22.03 -20.33 17.11
N GLN A 70 21.12 -20.48 16.16
CA GLN A 70 19.74 -19.95 16.20
C GLN A 70 18.77 -20.86 16.98
N VAL A 71 19.24 -22.00 17.49
CA VAL A 71 18.42 -22.95 18.26
C VAL A 71 18.27 -22.49 19.70
N THR A 72 17.04 -22.55 20.18
CA THR A 72 16.69 -22.38 21.59
C THR A 72 16.03 -23.65 22.12
N LYS A 73 16.61 -24.22 23.19
CA LYS A 73 16.01 -25.32 23.95
C LYS A 73 15.28 -24.76 25.16
N THR A 74 13.95 -24.86 25.19
CA THR A 74 13.15 -24.41 26.34
C THR A 74 12.96 -25.52 27.38
N SER A 75 12.87 -26.78 26.92
CA SER A 75 12.82 -27.97 27.77
C SER A 75 13.42 -29.18 27.04
N ALA A 76 13.38 -30.36 27.63
CA ALA A 76 13.82 -31.58 26.95
C ALA A 76 13.00 -31.90 25.68
N THR A 77 11.73 -31.52 25.68
CA THR A 77 10.78 -31.77 24.57
C THR A 77 10.39 -30.52 23.78
N GLN A 78 10.80 -29.32 24.20
CA GLN A 78 10.41 -28.06 23.53
C GLN A 78 11.63 -27.34 23.00
N TRP A 79 11.64 -27.14 21.70
CA TRP A 79 12.73 -26.54 20.94
C TRP A 79 12.20 -25.53 19.94
N SER A 80 13.03 -24.57 19.58
CA SER A 80 12.73 -23.63 18.49
C SER A 80 14.01 -23.22 17.78
N PHE A 81 13.86 -22.71 16.56
CA PHE A 81 14.93 -22.01 15.86
C PHE A 81 14.34 -20.86 15.04
N THR A 82 15.17 -19.87 14.75
CA THR A 82 14.76 -18.66 14.04
C THR A 82 15.55 -18.50 12.74
N TYR A 83 14.91 -17.85 11.76
CA TYR A 83 15.54 -17.44 10.51
C TYR A 83 15.06 -16.05 10.14
N THR A 84 15.98 -15.15 9.77
CA THR A 84 15.64 -13.81 9.26
C THR A 84 15.52 -13.87 7.74
N MET A 85 14.34 -13.52 7.21
CA MET A 85 14.08 -13.53 5.78
C MET A 85 14.94 -12.50 5.05
N THR A 86 15.51 -12.89 3.91
CA THR A 86 16.43 -12.08 3.12
C THR A 86 15.91 -11.83 1.71
N SER A 87 16.50 -10.88 1.02
CA SER A 87 16.15 -10.60 -0.39
C SER A 87 16.56 -11.71 -1.38
N SER A 88 17.35 -12.70 -0.95
CA SER A 88 17.72 -13.86 -1.74
C SER A 88 16.75 -15.03 -1.59
N ASP A 89 15.84 -15.00 -0.63
CA ASP A 89 14.86 -16.06 -0.41
C ASP A 89 13.82 -16.06 -1.52
N THR A 90 13.30 -17.24 -1.84
CA THR A 90 12.26 -17.40 -2.87
C THR A 90 10.91 -17.03 -2.32
N GLU A 91 10.14 -16.21 -3.05
CA GLU A 91 8.76 -15.86 -2.70
C GLU A 91 7.82 -17.07 -2.75
N GLY A 92 6.79 -17.02 -1.93
CA GLY A 92 5.76 -18.03 -1.83
C GLY A 92 5.67 -18.67 -0.46
N ASN A 93 4.96 -19.79 -0.36
CA ASN A 93 4.77 -20.51 0.88
C ASN A 93 6.11 -21.06 1.41
N LEU A 94 6.34 -20.88 2.71
CA LEU A 94 7.57 -21.31 3.34
C LEU A 94 7.51 -22.78 3.73
N ASP A 95 8.53 -23.53 3.30
CA ASP A 95 8.83 -24.86 3.81
C ASP A 95 9.88 -24.76 4.91
N TYR A 96 9.86 -25.68 5.86
CA TYR A 96 10.88 -25.76 6.90
C TYR A 96 11.18 -27.23 7.24
N GLY A 97 12.39 -27.47 7.74
CA GLY A 97 12.82 -28.82 8.09
C GLY A 97 13.88 -28.83 9.19
N PHE A 98 14.01 -29.98 9.82
CA PHE A 98 15.04 -30.25 10.83
C PHE A 98 15.22 -31.76 11.02
N THR A 99 16.35 -32.14 11.61
CA THR A 99 16.58 -33.49 12.10
C THR A 99 16.49 -33.49 13.62
N ALA A 100 15.56 -34.26 14.18
CA ALA A 100 15.48 -34.52 15.61
C ALA A 100 16.38 -35.70 15.99
N ASN A 101 17.16 -35.54 17.07
CA ASN A 101 18.05 -36.59 17.58
C ASN A 101 17.68 -36.86 19.05
N ASP A 102 17.43 -38.14 19.40
CA ASP A 102 17.15 -38.54 20.78
C ASP A 102 18.44 -38.65 21.63
N LEU A 103 18.29 -39.06 22.89
CA LEU A 103 19.40 -39.23 23.85
C LEU A 103 20.29 -40.43 23.50
N THR A 104 19.84 -41.38 22.70
CA THR A 104 20.56 -42.59 22.33
C THR A 104 21.25 -42.49 20.95
N GLY A 105 20.95 -41.40 20.20
CA GLY A 105 21.55 -41.12 18.90
C GLY A 105 20.69 -41.56 17.72
N ASN A 106 19.45 -42.05 17.93
CA ASN A 106 18.53 -42.28 16.83
C ASN A 106 18.05 -40.92 16.29
N SER A 107 17.81 -40.81 15.01
CA SER A 107 17.45 -39.55 14.34
C SER A 107 16.26 -39.70 13.40
N SER A 108 15.49 -38.59 13.31
CA SER A 108 14.35 -38.44 12.39
C SER A 108 14.49 -37.14 11.61
N ALA A 109 14.62 -37.21 10.29
CA ALA A 109 14.62 -36.04 9.41
C ALA A 109 13.20 -35.72 8.99
N LEU A 110 12.75 -34.48 9.23
CA LEU A 110 11.39 -34.01 9.09
C LEU A 110 11.35 -32.76 8.23
N THR A 111 10.37 -32.68 7.32
CA THR A 111 10.08 -31.51 6.49
C THR A 111 8.60 -31.20 6.54
N TYR A 112 8.27 -29.91 6.53
CA TYR A 112 6.90 -29.40 6.63
C TYR A 112 6.69 -28.28 5.63
N SER A 113 5.50 -28.25 5.02
CA SER A 113 5.01 -27.10 4.26
C SER A 113 4.08 -26.28 5.13
N SER A 114 4.09 -24.95 4.97
CA SER A 114 3.22 -24.05 5.71
C SER A 114 2.37 -23.19 4.78
N SER A 115 1.38 -22.51 5.36
CA SER A 115 0.61 -21.46 4.69
C SER A 115 1.20 -20.05 4.95
N LEU A 116 2.31 -19.94 5.66
CA LEU A 116 3.05 -18.69 5.82
C LEU A 116 3.72 -18.35 4.50
N THR A 117 3.36 -17.19 3.93
CA THR A 117 3.85 -16.75 2.62
C THR A 117 4.90 -15.67 2.78
N PHE A 118 6.05 -15.86 2.15
CA PHE A 118 7.08 -14.82 2.01
C PHE A 118 6.81 -14.01 0.75
N ASP A 119 6.74 -12.69 0.92
CA ASP A 119 6.56 -11.70 -0.13
C ASP A 119 7.58 -10.57 0.05
N ARG A 120 8.36 -10.28 -0.98
CA ARG A 120 9.37 -9.21 -1.01
C ARG A 120 9.11 -8.20 -2.12
N THR A 121 8.07 -8.43 -2.92
CA THR A 121 7.76 -7.59 -4.08
C THR A 121 6.92 -6.41 -3.62
N ALA A 122 7.45 -5.19 -3.78
CA ALA A 122 6.71 -3.99 -3.46
C ALA A 122 5.61 -3.73 -4.50
N PRO A 123 4.40 -3.29 -4.10
CA PRO A 123 3.33 -2.95 -5.01
C PRO A 123 3.69 -1.73 -5.88
N THR A 124 3.09 -1.64 -7.07
CA THR A 124 3.18 -0.49 -7.97
C THR A 124 1.81 0.04 -8.29
N LEU A 125 1.70 1.34 -8.65
CA LEU A 125 0.44 1.92 -9.11
C LEU A 125 0.43 2.07 -10.63
N SER A 126 -0.73 1.78 -11.22
CA SER A 126 -1.05 1.99 -12.62
C SER A 126 -2.36 2.75 -12.75
N ALA A 127 -2.68 3.24 -13.95
CA ALA A 127 -3.93 3.97 -14.23
C ALA A 127 -4.22 5.10 -13.23
N VAL A 128 -3.19 5.87 -12.85
CA VAL A 128 -3.35 7.02 -11.95
C VAL A 128 -3.85 8.21 -12.74
N SER A 129 -4.99 8.80 -12.33
CA SER A 129 -5.58 9.98 -12.94
C SER A 129 -6.09 10.97 -11.89
N ILE A 130 -6.13 12.26 -12.24
CA ILE A 130 -6.68 13.33 -11.41
C ILE A 130 -7.76 14.08 -12.18
N SER A 131 -8.87 14.42 -11.53
CA SER A 131 -9.96 15.18 -12.11
C SER A 131 -10.66 16.06 -11.07
N SER A 132 -11.36 17.08 -11.56
CA SER A 132 -12.25 17.95 -10.78
C SER A 132 -13.71 17.61 -11.10
N ASN A 133 -14.62 17.86 -10.16
CA ASN A 133 -16.06 17.83 -10.40
C ASN A 133 -16.58 19.12 -11.08
N ASN A 134 -15.69 20.04 -11.48
CA ASN A 134 -16.04 21.20 -12.28
C ASN A 134 -16.58 20.78 -13.65
N THR A 135 -17.35 21.64 -14.31
CA THR A 135 -17.83 21.40 -15.69
C THR A 135 -16.69 21.11 -16.67
N VAL A 136 -15.53 21.75 -16.49
CA VAL A 136 -14.27 21.42 -17.16
C VAL A 136 -13.40 20.70 -16.14
N ASN A 137 -13.28 19.38 -16.26
CA ASN A 137 -12.66 18.52 -15.26
C ASN A 137 -11.15 18.73 -15.06
N THR A 138 -10.51 19.54 -15.91
CA THR A 138 -9.11 19.97 -15.79
C THR A 138 -8.95 21.31 -15.06
N LEU A 139 -10.06 21.96 -14.70
CA LEU A 139 -10.11 23.22 -13.98
C LEU A 139 -10.83 23.03 -12.64
N ALA A 140 -10.50 23.85 -11.67
CA ALA A 140 -11.14 23.86 -10.37
C ALA A 140 -11.19 25.27 -9.79
N LYS A 141 -12.19 25.52 -8.94
CA LYS A 141 -12.32 26.69 -8.08
C LYS A 141 -12.55 26.25 -6.64
N VAL A 142 -12.55 27.21 -5.71
CA VAL A 142 -12.90 26.96 -4.30
C VAL A 142 -14.27 26.27 -4.20
N GLY A 143 -14.34 25.19 -3.44
CA GLY A 143 -15.53 24.38 -3.25
C GLY A 143 -15.64 23.18 -4.21
N ASP A 144 -14.82 23.10 -5.26
CA ASP A 144 -14.78 21.94 -6.13
C ASP A 144 -14.08 20.75 -5.45
N ALA A 145 -14.54 19.54 -5.72
CA ALA A 145 -13.95 18.30 -5.27
C ALA A 145 -12.95 17.77 -6.30
N ILE A 146 -11.74 17.50 -5.85
CA ILE A 146 -10.69 16.86 -6.64
C ILE A 146 -10.64 15.40 -6.27
N THR A 147 -10.62 14.55 -7.30
CA THR A 147 -10.53 13.10 -7.15
C THR A 147 -9.30 12.59 -7.88
N VAL A 148 -8.47 11.80 -7.17
CA VAL A 148 -7.39 11.01 -7.75
C VAL A 148 -7.82 9.54 -7.71
N THR A 149 -7.83 8.86 -8.86
CA THR A 149 -8.12 7.43 -8.94
C THR A 149 -6.85 6.67 -9.30
N PHE A 150 -6.69 5.46 -8.77
CA PHE A 150 -5.51 4.64 -9.05
C PHE A 150 -5.80 3.15 -8.90
N THR A 151 -4.98 2.34 -9.58
CA THR A 151 -5.02 0.88 -9.51
C THR A 151 -3.64 0.37 -9.10
N SER A 152 -3.58 -0.53 -8.13
CA SER A 152 -2.36 -1.19 -7.70
C SER A 152 -2.13 -2.52 -8.42
N SER A 153 -0.86 -2.96 -8.53
CA SER A 153 -0.48 -4.24 -9.13
C SER A 153 -0.99 -5.44 -8.35
N GLU A 154 -1.26 -5.25 -7.06
CA GLU A 154 -1.70 -6.25 -6.11
C GLU A 154 -2.56 -5.61 -5.01
N GLU A 155 -3.12 -6.43 -4.13
CA GLU A 155 -3.89 -5.94 -2.98
C GLU A 155 -2.98 -5.18 -2.00
N ILE A 156 -3.40 -3.97 -1.63
CA ILE A 156 -2.67 -3.09 -0.71
C ILE A 156 -3.42 -2.90 0.60
N GLN A 157 -2.71 -2.46 1.64
CA GLN A 157 -3.30 -2.18 2.96
C GLN A 157 -4.39 -1.11 2.86
N ASP A 158 -5.46 -1.30 3.60
CA ASP A 158 -6.65 -0.45 3.63
C ASP A 158 -6.68 0.43 4.90
N PRO A 159 -6.77 1.77 4.75
CA PRO A 159 -6.61 2.55 3.51
C PRO A 159 -5.14 2.91 3.23
N PRO A 160 -4.74 3.08 1.95
CA PRO A 160 -3.52 3.79 1.63
C PRO A 160 -3.65 5.27 2.02
N THR A 161 -2.53 6.00 2.10
CA THR A 161 -2.58 7.44 2.41
C THR A 161 -2.43 8.29 1.15
N ALA A 162 -3.18 9.39 1.07
CA ALA A 162 -3.09 10.31 -0.05
C ALA A 162 -3.22 11.76 0.40
N THR A 163 -2.49 12.65 -0.28
CA THR A 163 -2.64 14.11 -0.16
C THR A 163 -3.01 14.71 -1.51
N ILE A 164 -3.83 15.76 -1.49
CA ILE A 164 -4.19 16.59 -2.64
C ILE A 164 -3.99 18.05 -2.23
N GLY A 165 -3.22 18.81 -3.00
CA GLY A 165 -2.82 20.16 -2.62
C GLY A 165 -2.02 20.20 -1.30
N GLY A 166 -1.25 19.16 -0.98
CA GLY A 166 -0.48 19.03 0.27
C GLY A 166 -1.31 18.75 1.52
N THR A 167 -2.62 18.55 1.41
CA THR A 167 -3.53 18.24 2.53
C THR A 167 -4.10 16.84 2.38
N SER A 168 -4.29 16.12 3.50
CA SER A 168 -4.84 14.75 3.51
C SER A 168 -6.18 14.69 2.77
N ALA A 169 -6.31 13.69 1.92
CA ALA A 169 -7.53 13.34 1.19
C ALA A 169 -8.26 12.17 1.87
N THR A 170 -9.56 12.09 1.68
CA THR A 170 -10.34 10.91 2.07
C THR A 170 -10.13 9.82 1.02
N VAL A 171 -9.59 8.68 1.44
CA VAL A 171 -9.38 7.53 0.56
C VAL A 171 -10.52 6.53 0.72
N SER A 172 -10.96 5.96 -0.38
CA SER A 172 -11.98 4.92 -0.47
C SER A 172 -11.64 3.92 -1.58
N GLY A 173 -12.10 2.70 -1.44
CA GLY A 173 -11.81 1.61 -2.36
C GLY A 173 -11.55 0.31 -1.62
N SER A 174 -11.07 -0.70 -2.30
CA SER A 174 -10.64 -1.98 -1.72
C SER A 174 -9.82 -2.78 -2.74
N GLY A 175 -9.02 -3.73 -2.24
CA GLY A 175 -8.20 -4.59 -3.07
C GLY A 175 -7.19 -3.79 -3.90
N THR A 176 -7.40 -3.75 -5.20
CA THR A 176 -6.50 -3.05 -6.14
C THR A 176 -7.06 -1.72 -6.67
N SER A 177 -8.32 -1.34 -6.37
CA SER A 177 -8.98 -0.18 -6.97
C SER A 177 -9.32 0.86 -5.92
N TRP A 178 -8.79 2.07 -6.07
CA TRP A 178 -8.82 3.11 -5.04
C TRP A 178 -9.13 4.49 -5.61
N SER A 179 -9.69 5.36 -4.78
CA SER A 179 -9.87 6.78 -5.06
C SER A 179 -9.58 7.61 -3.82
N ALA A 180 -8.94 8.76 -4.01
CA ALA A 180 -8.73 9.76 -2.98
C ALA A 180 -9.45 11.05 -3.38
N THR A 181 -10.24 11.63 -2.48
CA THR A 181 -11.05 12.82 -2.77
C THR A 181 -10.85 13.89 -1.70
N ARG A 182 -10.74 15.15 -2.15
CA ARG A 182 -10.66 16.33 -1.29
C ARG A 182 -11.37 17.51 -1.90
N THR A 183 -12.15 18.25 -1.11
CA THR A 183 -12.74 19.54 -1.51
C THR A 183 -11.73 20.67 -1.29
N LEU A 184 -11.56 21.52 -2.30
CA LEU A 184 -10.66 22.67 -2.26
C LEU A 184 -11.24 23.80 -1.42
N THR A 185 -10.35 24.55 -0.78
CA THR A 185 -10.66 25.70 0.08
C THR A 185 -9.93 26.94 -0.40
N SER A 186 -10.26 28.10 0.13
CA SER A 186 -9.58 29.37 -0.18
C SER A 186 -8.12 29.43 0.32
N SER A 187 -7.68 28.46 1.13
CA SER A 187 -6.27 28.35 1.57
C SER A 187 -5.40 27.58 0.59
N ASP A 188 -5.97 26.94 -0.42
CA ASP A 188 -5.22 26.25 -1.45
C ASP A 188 -4.58 27.25 -2.41
N ALA A 189 -3.38 26.95 -2.92
CA ALA A 189 -2.69 27.85 -3.83
C ALA A 189 -3.22 27.72 -5.26
N ASN A 190 -3.36 28.85 -5.98
CA ASN A 190 -3.63 28.86 -7.41
C ASN A 190 -2.54 28.10 -8.18
N GLY A 191 -2.93 27.44 -9.25
CA GLY A 191 -2.04 26.69 -10.13
C GLY A 191 -2.36 25.19 -10.18
N VAL A 192 -1.44 24.40 -10.72
CA VAL A 192 -1.61 22.95 -10.87
C VAL A 192 -1.63 22.29 -9.49
N ILE A 193 -2.67 21.50 -9.24
CA ILE A 193 -2.86 20.80 -7.97
C ILE A 193 -1.94 19.58 -7.93
N ALA A 194 -1.01 19.58 -6.96
CA ALA A 194 -0.16 18.44 -6.68
C ALA A 194 -0.92 17.39 -5.85
N PHE A 195 -0.52 16.12 -6.00
CA PHE A 195 -0.97 15.03 -5.14
C PHE A 195 0.21 14.10 -4.80
N ALA A 196 0.06 13.32 -3.74
CA ALA A 196 0.97 12.25 -3.38
C ALA A 196 0.19 11.07 -2.83
N ILE A 197 0.61 9.84 -3.16
CA ILE A 197 0.02 8.58 -2.72
C ILE A 197 1.13 7.72 -2.12
N ASP A 198 0.96 7.29 -0.87
CA ASP A 198 1.83 6.32 -0.20
C ASP A 198 1.01 5.06 0.09
N PHE A 199 1.59 3.91 -0.14
CA PHE A 199 0.89 2.63 -0.06
C PHE A 199 1.86 1.49 0.29
N LEU A 200 1.31 0.45 0.94
CA LEU A 200 1.99 -0.77 1.33
C LEU A 200 1.18 -1.96 0.82
N ASP A 201 1.83 -3.08 0.47
CA ASP A 201 1.12 -4.34 0.30
C ASP A 201 0.71 -4.96 1.64
N LEU A 202 0.07 -6.12 1.61
CA LEU A 202 -0.40 -6.81 2.83
C LEU A 202 0.76 -7.33 3.68
N ALA A 203 1.93 -7.61 3.09
CA ALA A 203 3.15 -7.98 3.80
C ALA A 203 3.90 -6.77 4.36
N SER A 204 3.43 -5.54 4.08
CA SER A 204 4.05 -4.26 4.46
C SER A 204 5.33 -3.92 3.67
N ASN A 205 5.48 -4.42 2.43
CA ASN A 205 6.46 -3.86 1.52
C ASN A 205 5.96 -2.50 1.02
N ALA A 206 6.83 -1.48 1.02
CA ALA A 206 6.45 -0.12 0.65
C ALA A 206 6.58 0.08 -0.86
N GLY A 207 5.48 0.49 -1.52
CA GLY A 207 5.51 1.00 -2.88
C GLY A 207 6.25 2.34 -2.95
N THR A 208 6.78 2.66 -4.13
CA THR A 208 7.36 4.00 -4.36
C THR A 208 6.24 5.03 -4.40
N GLN A 209 6.38 6.12 -3.62
CA GLN A 209 5.41 7.22 -3.61
C GLN A 209 5.10 7.71 -5.03
N VAL A 210 3.82 7.89 -5.36
CA VAL A 210 3.37 8.37 -6.66
C VAL A 210 2.85 9.80 -6.53
N THR A 211 3.40 10.72 -7.36
CA THR A 211 3.10 12.16 -7.36
C THR A 211 2.67 12.70 -8.72
N SER A 212 2.51 11.83 -9.72
CA SER A 212 2.09 12.19 -11.07
C SER A 212 1.08 11.19 -11.62
N SER A 213 0.16 11.67 -12.46
CA SER A 213 -0.77 10.82 -13.20
C SER A 213 -0.04 10.01 -14.27
N THR A 214 -0.57 8.83 -14.63
CA THR A 214 -0.03 7.98 -15.70
C THR A 214 -0.60 8.33 -17.07
N ASP A 215 -1.74 9.01 -17.11
CA ASP A 215 -2.45 9.46 -18.32
C ASP A 215 -2.14 10.92 -18.70
N GLY A 216 -1.28 11.61 -17.91
CA GLY A 216 -0.94 13.03 -18.11
C GLY A 216 -2.04 13.99 -17.66
N SER A 217 -3.09 13.52 -16.97
CA SER A 217 -4.15 14.39 -16.45
C SER A 217 -3.61 15.35 -15.40
N THR A 218 -4.09 16.58 -15.42
CA THR A 218 -3.81 17.65 -14.44
C THR A 218 -5.07 18.43 -14.14
N VAL A 219 -5.14 19.03 -12.96
CA VAL A 219 -6.20 19.98 -12.59
C VAL A 219 -5.54 21.27 -12.11
N THR A 220 -6.02 22.41 -12.62
CA THR A 220 -5.55 23.74 -12.24
C THR A 220 -6.60 24.43 -11.40
N LEU A 221 -6.22 24.88 -10.18
CA LEU A 221 -7.04 25.73 -9.34
C LEU A 221 -6.88 27.18 -9.78
N ASP A 222 -8.00 27.84 -10.04
CA ASP A 222 -8.08 29.28 -10.23
C ASP A 222 -9.15 29.86 -9.30
N GLN A 223 -8.73 30.83 -8.47
CA GLN A 223 -9.57 31.53 -7.51
C GLN A 223 -9.79 33.00 -7.89
N THR A 224 -9.20 33.43 -9.01
CA THR A 224 -9.24 34.82 -9.44
C THR A 224 -10.47 35.05 -10.30
N PRO A 225 -11.43 35.87 -9.86
CA PRO A 225 -12.55 36.23 -10.74
C PRO A 225 -12.08 37.12 -11.89
N PRO A 226 -12.65 36.95 -13.11
CA PRO A 226 -12.35 37.82 -14.24
C PRO A 226 -12.74 39.28 -13.98
N THR A 227 -11.95 40.20 -14.49
CA THR A 227 -12.23 41.64 -14.45
C THR A 227 -12.34 42.21 -15.85
N LEU A 228 -13.21 43.22 -16.03
CA LEU A 228 -13.32 43.92 -17.31
C LEU A 228 -12.27 45.05 -17.36
N THR A 229 -11.39 44.99 -18.36
CA THR A 229 -10.28 45.93 -18.54
C THR A 229 -10.65 47.12 -19.41
N ALA A 230 -11.67 46.96 -20.26
CA ALA A 230 -12.25 48.05 -21.08
C ALA A 230 -13.72 47.79 -21.27
N VAL A 231 -14.54 48.82 -21.11
CA VAL A 231 -15.99 48.79 -21.40
C VAL A 231 -16.34 50.06 -22.15
N ALA A 232 -16.99 49.93 -23.30
CA ALA A 232 -17.47 51.06 -24.10
C ALA A 232 -18.91 50.83 -24.53
N ILE A 233 -19.67 51.89 -24.65
CA ILE A 233 -21.02 51.87 -25.20
C ILE A 233 -21.10 52.86 -26.36
N SER A 234 -21.79 52.49 -27.44
CA SER A 234 -21.98 53.31 -28.60
C SER A 234 -23.32 52.97 -29.28
N SER A 235 -23.80 53.91 -30.11
CA SER A 235 -24.97 53.75 -30.95
C SER A 235 -24.55 53.79 -32.44
N ASN A 236 -25.33 53.19 -33.32
CA ASN A 236 -25.19 53.33 -34.75
C ASN A 236 -25.75 54.67 -35.29
N ASN A 237 -26.19 55.57 -34.41
CA ASN A 237 -26.57 56.95 -34.75
C ASN A 237 -25.37 57.73 -35.28
N SER A 238 -25.61 58.75 -36.12
CA SER A 238 -24.53 59.63 -36.60
C SER A 238 -23.78 60.36 -35.48
N ALA A 239 -24.44 60.64 -34.34
CA ALA A 239 -23.84 61.02 -33.06
C ALA A 239 -23.85 59.79 -32.17
N THR A 240 -22.74 59.07 -32.06
CA THR A 240 -22.63 57.76 -31.39
C THR A 240 -22.97 57.76 -29.90
N SER A 241 -23.06 58.93 -29.28
CA SER A 241 -23.48 59.14 -27.90
C SER A 241 -25.02 59.32 -27.76
N LEU A 242 -25.76 59.36 -28.86
CA LEU A 242 -27.22 59.51 -28.88
C LEU A 242 -27.87 58.30 -29.57
N ALA A 243 -29.03 57.92 -29.13
CA ALA A 243 -29.85 56.88 -29.79
C ALA A 243 -31.32 57.34 -29.86
N LYS A 244 -32.03 56.94 -30.93
CA LYS A 244 -33.46 57.09 -31.14
C LYS A 244 -34.09 55.71 -31.35
N VAL A 245 -35.38 55.66 -31.46
CA VAL A 245 -36.13 54.41 -31.78
C VAL A 245 -35.56 53.77 -33.06
N ASN A 246 -35.30 52.49 -33.02
CA ASN A 246 -34.68 51.66 -34.05
C ASN A 246 -33.16 51.83 -34.23
N ASP A 247 -32.47 52.60 -33.40
CA ASP A 247 -31.02 52.57 -33.36
C ASP A 247 -30.52 51.34 -32.57
N ASN A 248 -29.39 50.76 -33.02
CA ASN A 248 -28.71 49.71 -32.27
C ASN A 248 -27.72 50.34 -31.27
N VAL A 249 -27.82 49.90 -30.03
CA VAL A 249 -26.84 50.25 -28.99
C VAL A 249 -25.94 49.05 -28.75
N THR A 250 -24.63 49.22 -28.87
CA THR A 250 -23.64 48.19 -28.68
C THR A 250 -22.78 48.49 -27.43
N ILE A 251 -22.62 47.48 -26.57
CA ILE A 251 -21.61 47.44 -25.53
C ILE A 251 -20.47 46.56 -26.02
N SER A 252 -19.25 47.06 -25.98
CA SER A 252 -18.02 46.30 -26.19
C SER A 252 -17.19 46.28 -24.91
N PHE A 253 -16.59 45.14 -24.59
CA PHE A 253 -15.76 44.99 -23.41
C PHE A 253 -14.64 43.99 -23.66
N THR A 254 -13.56 44.12 -22.87
CA THR A 254 -12.42 43.21 -22.85
C THR A 254 -12.27 42.73 -21.41
N ALA A 255 -12.11 41.43 -21.23
CA ALA A 255 -11.76 40.83 -19.96
C ALA A 255 -10.26 40.57 -19.89
N ASP A 256 -9.70 40.49 -18.69
CA ASP A 256 -8.28 40.15 -18.45
C ASP A 256 -8.00 38.66 -18.61
N GLU A 257 -9.06 37.83 -18.60
CA GLU A 257 -9.00 36.38 -18.81
C GLU A 257 -10.20 35.88 -19.62
N ASN A 258 -10.21 34.58 -19.96
CA ASN A 258 -11.33 33.95 -20.64
C ASN A 258 -12.56 33.86 -19.74
N ILE A 259 -13.66 34.40 -20.19
CA ILE A 259 -14.96 34.37 -19.50
C ILE A 259 -15.87 33.31 -20.13
N GLN A 260 -16.89 32.87 -19.38
CA GLN A 260 -17.90 31.94 -19.91
C GLN A 260 -18.61 32.55 -21.12
N ASP A 261 -18.80 31.75 -22.15
CA ASP A 261 -19.47 32.12 -23.40
C ASP A 261 -20.89 31.51 -23.47
N PRO A 262 -21.95 32.31 -23.69
CA PRO A 262 -21.95 33.78 -23.75
C PRO A 262 -22.02 34.43 -22.35
N PRO A 263 -21.40 35.59 -22.16
CA PRO A 263 -21.60 36.39 -20.94
C PRO A 263 -23.03 37.00 -20.94
N VAL A 264 -23.53 37.27 -19.73
CA VAL A 264 -24.86 37.92 -19.60
C VAL A 264 -24.69 39.43 -19.63
N VAL A 265 -25.28 40.09 -20.63
CA VAL A 265 -25.22 41.53 -20.80
C VAL A 265 -26.64 42.10 -20.83
N THR A 266 -26.89 43.23 -20.17
CA THR A 266 -28.15 43.96 -20.23
C THR A 266 -27.92 45.41 -20.65
N ILE A 267 -28.82 45.96 -21.47
CA ILE A 267 -28.85 47.33 -21.89
C ILE A 267 -30.25 47.89 -21.56
N GLY A 268 -30.28 48.97 -20.70
CA GLY A 268 -31.56 49.52 -20.23
C GLY A 268 -32.44 48.52 -19.46
N GLY A 269 -31.80 47.50 -18.78
CA GLY A 269 -32.51 46.47 -18.03
C GLY A 269 -33.04 45.30 -18.89
N VAL A 270 -32.80 45.30 -20.21
CA VAL A 270 -33.20 44.24 -21.14
C VAL A 270 -31.98 43.43 -21.58
N SER A 271 -32.11 42.11 -21.66
CA SER A 271 -31.03 41.22 -22.12
C SER A 271 -30.61 41.58 -23.56
N ALA A 272 -29.31 41.72 -23.76
CA ALA A 272 -28.72 41.96 -25.08
C ALA A 272 -28.30 40.61 -25.71
N THR A 273 -28.24 40.57 -27.01
CA THR A 273 -27.60 39.47 -27.74
C THR A 273 -26.08 39.67 -27.70
N VAL A 274 -25.37 38.65 -27.31
CA VAL A 274 -23.89 38.63 -27.22
C VAL A 274 -23.32 37.74 -28.31
#